data_63152de4c383d4850a5b436d9cc523b2
#
_entry.id   63152de4c383d4850a5b436d9cc523b2
#
_cell.length_a   1.000
_cell.length_b   1.000
_cell.length_c   1.000
_cell.angle_alpha   90.00
_cell.angle_beta   90.00
_cell.angle_gamma   90.00
#
_symmetry.space_group_name_H-M   'P 1'
#
loop_
_entity.id
_entity.type
_entity.pdbx_description
1 polymer ?
#
loop_
_entity_poly.entity_id
_entity_poly.type
_entity_poly.pdbx_seq_one_letter_code
_entity_poly.pdbx_strand_id
1 'polypeptide(L)'
;MRTTRSWLLYCTALAVSSAMCGLGAPGDSAPAPAPTGLEWEQEQNLHLNKEAPTAFFASFSDLQSALKVLPENSKWRRSLNGQWKFHWAKDPQSRPADFYKPDYDVKDWKEIKVPSSWQTQGYGTPIYSNQPYPFERSWPYVMKEPSNKNYTSYKERNPVGSYRRTFEVPADWDGREVYMQFDGVDSFFYLWINGQYVGFSKDSRNPARFDISPYLKKGENVVAAEVYRHSDGAYLECQDMFRLSGIFRNVSIFALPKVHIRDFFAQANPVDQRDWALNIDHAKPGTVDGDWRLQVDVDVRNLFPATEKLDGCTVSMALYDAAGKLVEPVKPKDAPYDGVLEKPLRITGMKDFKTSLLLSLIHI
;
A
#
# COMPACT_ATOMS: atom_id res chain seq x y z
N MET A 1 5.42 20.10 -26.06
CA MET A 1 5.49 18.81 -25.32
C MET A 1 6.56 19.01 -24.25
N ARG A 2 6.15 19.15 -22.99
CA ARG A 2 7.08 19.29 -21.85
C ARG A 2 7.42 17.91 -21.34
N THR A 3 8.67 17.48 -21.49
CA THR A 3 9.19 16.27 -20.87
C THR A 3 9.32 16.53 -19.37
N THR A 4 8.43 15.95 -18.60
CA THR A 4 8.61 15.80 -17.14
C THR A 4 9.83 14.93 -16.92
N ARG A 5 10.92 15.51 -16.37
CA ARG A 5 12.09 14.74 -15.93
C ARG A 5 11.68 13.95 -14.69
N SER A 6 11.56 12.65 -14.85
CA SER A 6 11.34 11.74 -13.73
C SER A 6 12.71 11.41 -13.11
N TRP A 7 12.82 11.54 -11.79
CA TRP A 7 13.99 11.14 -11.01
C TRP A 7 13.73 9.78 -10.38
N LEU A 8 14.68 8.87 -10.49
CA LEU A 8 14.59 7.56 -9.89
C LEU A 8 15.59 7.48 -8.73
N LEU A 9 15.09 7.28 -7.52
CA LEU A 9 15.90 6.99 -6.34
C LEU A 9 16.03 5.48 -6.21
N TYR A 10 17.25 4.97 -6.23
CA TYR A 10 17.53 3.56 -6.05
C TYR A 10 18.26 3.33 -4.72
N CYS A 11 17.62 2.54 -3.84
CA CYS A 11 18.24 2.08 -2.61
C CYS A 11 18.53 0.59 -2.75
N THR A 12 19.79 0.19 -2.79
CA THR A 12 20.17 -1.21 -2.79
C THR A 12 20.37 -1.71 -1.37
N ALA A 13 19.58 -2.73 -0.97
CA ALA A 13 20.00 -3.63 0.09
C ALA A 13 20.77 -4.77 -0.61
N LEU A 14 22.07 -4.87 -0.41
CA LEU A 14 22.83 -6.00 -0.94
C LEU A 14 22.37 -7.27 -0.22
N ALA A 15 21.89 -8.23 -1.03
CA ALA A 15 21.51 -9.54 -0.52
C ALA A 15 22.74 -10.23 0.05
N VAL A 16 22.67 -10.59 1.31
CA VAL A 16 23.58 -11.56 1.91
C VAL A 16 23.41 -12.87 1.13
N SER A 17 24.50 -13.42 0.58
CA SER A 17 24.51 -14.75 0.02
C SER A 17 23.97 -15.73 1.05
N SER A 18 22.81 -16.31 0.80
CA SER A 18 22.17 -17.27 1.68
C SER A 18 22.97 -18.56 1.71
N ALA A 19 23.70 -18.78 2.78
CA ALA A 19 23.95 -20.13 3.27
C ALA A 19 22.57 -20.68 3.70
N MET A 20 22.21 -21.86 3.21
CA MET A 20 21.00 -22.58 3.60
C MET A 20 20.95 -22.70 5.12
N CYS A 21 20.03 -21.98 5.75
CA CYS A 21 19.62 -22.23 7.13
C CYS A 21 18.14 -22.64 7.14
N GLY A 22 17.89 -23.69 7.91
CA GLY A 22 16.64 -24.41 7.97
C GLY A 22 15.43 -23.56 8.30
N LEU A 23 14.30 -24.04 7.82
CA LEU A 23 12.95 -23.52 8.04
C LEU A 23 12.69 -23.26 9.55
N GLY A 24 12.83 -22.01 9.94
CA GLY A 24 12.22 -21.52 11.18
C GLY A 24 10.73 -21.38 10.96
N ALA A 25 9.94 -21.91 11.90
CA ALA A 25 8.49 -21.76 11.89
C ALA A 25 8.07 -20.29 11.81
N PRO A 26 6.94 -19.98 11.13
CA PRO A 26 6.40 -18.62 11.09
C PRO A 26 6.17 -18.13 12.51
N GLY A 27 6.55 -16.87 12.78
CA GLY A 27 6.36 -16.25 14.09
C GLY A 27 4.88 -16.35 14.50
N ASP A 28 4.65 -16.79 15.75
CA ASP A 28 3.34 -16.87 16.39
C ASP A 28 2.72 -15.48 16.54
N SER A 29 2.21 -14.90 15.46
CA SER A 29 1.22 -13.86 15.57
C SER A 29 -0.12 -14.56 15.85
N ALA A 30 -0.69 -14.32 17.02
CA ALA A 30 -2.03 -14.81 17.34
C ALA A 30 -2.98 -14.39 16.21
N PRO A 31 -3.90 -15.30 15.81
CA PRO A 31 -4.85 -14.96 14.76
C PRO A 31 -5.64 -13.70 15.16
N ALA A 32 -5.94 -12.83 14.17
CA ALA A 32 -6.74 -11.65 14.41
C ALA A 32 -8.08 -12.02 15.07
N PRO A 33 -8.56 -11.25 16.04
CA PRO A 33 -9.88 -11.49 16.63
C PRO A 33 -10.95 -11.43 15.53
N ALA A 34 -11.95 -12.31 15.60
CA ALA A 34 -13.03 -12.31 14.62
C ALA A 34 -13.70 -10.92 14.52
N PRO A 35 -14.12 -10.48 13.32
CA PRO A 35 -14.79 -9.21 13.16
C PRO A 35 -16.11 -9.18 13.92
N THR A 36 -16.42 -8.07 14.57
CA THR A 36 -17.71 -7.87 15.26
C THR A 36 -18.83 -7.58 14.27
N GLY A 37 -18.49 -7.17 13.05
CA GLY A 37 -19.41 -6.74 12.00
C GLY A 37 -19.95 -5.32 12.19
N LEU A 38 -19.36 -4.54 13.10
CA LEU A 38 -19.74 -3.16 13.42
C LEU A 38 -18.58 -2.14 13.27
N GLU A 39 -17.40 -2.58 12.90
CA GLU A 39 -16.19 -1.75 12.82
C GLU A 39 -16.35 -0.58 11.85
N TRP A 40 -17.22 -0.70 10.86
CA TRP A 40 -17.54 0.35 9.90
C TRP A 40 -18.32 1.55 10.50
N GLU A 41 -18.79 1.46 11.76
CA GLU A 41 -19.41 2.56 12.53
C GLU A 41 -18.73 2.80 13.89
N GLN A 42 -17.45 2.40 14.02
CA GLN A 42 -16.65 2.56 15.25
C GLN A 42 -15.47 3.47 15.01
N GLU A 43 -15.62 4.76 15.25
CA GLU A 43 -14.64 5.80 14.94
C GLU A 43 -13.28 5.59 15.61
N GLN A 44 -13.19 4.85 16.72
CA GLN A 44 -11.93 4.54 17.40
C GLN A 44 -11.08 3.54 16.62
N ASN A 45 -11.71 2.73 15.75
CA ASN A 45 -11.08 1.64 15.04
C ASN A 45 -10.92 1.98 13.56
N LEU A 46 -9.79 2.59 13.20
CA LEU A 46 -9.51 2.98 11.81
C LEU A 46 -9.07 1.79 10.93
N HIS A 47 -8.40 0.83 11.54
CA HIS A 47 -7.91 -0.38 10.88
C HIS A 47 -7.51 -1.46 11.89
N LEU A 48 -7.40 -2.69 11.40
CA LEU A 48 -6.78 -3.81 12.11
C LEU A 48 -5.75 -4.47 11.19
N ASN A 49 -4.53 -4.70 11.67
CA ASN A 49 -3.44 -5.36 10.95
C ASN A 49 -3.03 -4.69 9.62
N LYS A 50 -3.50 -3.47 9.35
CA LYS A 50 -3.01 -2.67 8.24
C LYS A 50 -1.62 -2.14 8.59
N GLU A 51 -0.66 -2.35 7.70
CA GLU A 51 0.68 -1.78 7.81
C GLU A 51 0.62 -0.25 7.83
N ALA A 52 1.51 0.37 8.59
CA ALA A 52 1.67 1.82 8.55
C ALA A 52 2.01 2.30 7.13
N PRO A 53 1.51 3.46 6.70
CA PRO A 53 1.79 4.02 5.38
C PRO A 53 3.29 4.09 5.08
N THR A 54 3.64 3.93 3.82
CA THR A 54 5.02 4.04 3.31
C THR A 54 5.05 4.86 2.04
N ALA A 55 6.22 5.35 1.67
CA ALA A 55 6.46 5.85 0.33
C ALA A 55 6.14 4.76 -0.72
N PHE A 56 5.81 5.19 -1.94
CA PHE A 56 5.64 4.26 -3.04
C PHE A 56 7.01 3.88 -3.62
N PHE A 57 7.31 2.59 -3.59
CA PHE A 57 8.50 2.02 -4.23
C PHE A 57 8.28 0.55 -4.58
N ALA A 58 9.18 -0.01 -5.37
CA ALA A 58 9.17 -1.41 -5.74
C ALA A 58 10.54 -2.05 -5.50
N SER A 59 10.53 -3.33 -5.13
CA SER A 59 11.74 -4.14 -5.00
C SER A 59 12.13 -4.72 -6.35
N PHE A 60 13.44 -4.72 -6.62
CA PHE A 60 14.04 -5.36 -7.80
C PHE A 60 15.19 -6.27 -7.37
N SER A 61 15.62 -7.15 -8.27
CA SER A 61 16.73 -8.08 -7.98
C SER A 61 18.10 -7.44 -8.11
N ASP A 62 18.15 -6.42 -8.94
CA ASP A 62 19.39 -5.76 -9.34
C ASP A 62 19.10 -4.36 -9.91
N LEU A 63 20.16 -3.57 -10.01
CA LEU A 63 20.10 -2.19 -10.50
C LEU A 63 19.57 -2.11 -11.95
N GLN A 64 19.97 -3.00 -12.82
CA GLN A 64 19.56 -2.94 -14.23
C GLN A 64 18.05 -3.15 -14.37
N SER A 65 17.49 -4.06 -13.58
CA SER A 65 16.04 -4.25 -13.50
C SER A 65 15.34 -3.01 -12.95
N ALA A 66 15.89 -2.39 -11.89
CA ALA A 66 15.31 -1.19 -11.30
C ALA A 66 15.30 0.02 -12.25
N LEU A 67 16.29 0.14 -13.12
CA LEU A 67 16.38 1.24 -14.09
C LEU A 67 15.53 1.05 -15.35
N LYS A 68 15.19 -0.20 -15.70
CA LYS A 68 14.56 -0.53 -16.99
C LYS A 68 13.14 -1.05 -16.87
N VAL A 69 12.79 -1.63 -15.73
CA VAL A 69 11.49 -2.31 -15.55
C VAL A 69 10.56 -1.41 -14.74
N LEU A 70 9.33 -1.26 -15.22
CA LEU A 70 8.31 -0.51 -14.48
C LEU A 70 8.01 -1.21 -13.14
N PRO A 71 7.72 -0.45 -12.07
CA PRO A 71 7.47 -1.00 -10.73
C PRO A 71 6.43 -2.12 -10.67
N GLU A 72 5.37 -2.00 -11.47
CA GLU A 72 4.31 -3.01 -11.58
C GLU A 72 4.76 -4.32 -12.22
N ASN A 73 5.84 -4.31 -12.99
CA ASN A 73 6.41 -5.47 -13.71
C ASN A 73 7.60 -6.09 -12.96
N SER A 74 7.91 -5.64 -11.75
CA SER A 74 8.91 -6.30 -10.91
C SER A 74 8.57 -7.78 -10.73
N LYS A 75 9.58 -8.65 -10.76
CA LYS A 75 9.37 -10.09 -10.50
C LYS A 75 8.85 -10.38 -9.09
N TRP A 76 9.03 -9.43 -8.17
CA TRP A 76 8.56 -9.50 -6.79
C TRP A 76 7.17 -8.91 -6.59
N ARG A 77 6.45 -8.63 -7.67
CA ARG A 77 5.06 -8.12 -7.64
C ARG A 77 4.19 -8.90 -8.61
N ARG A 78 2.93 -9.14 -8.23
CA ARG A 78 1.89 -9.72 -9.08
C ARG A 78 0.62 -8.90 -8.92
N SER A 79 0.04 -8.54 -10.06
CA SER A 79 -1.27 -7.89 -10.09
C SER A 79 -2.37 -8.92 -9.83
N LEU A 80 -3.34 -8.55 -9.00
CA LEU A 80 -4.60 -9.25 -8.82
C LEU A 80 -5.76 -8.48 -9.49
N ASN A 81 -5.47 -7.57 -10.40
CA ASN A 81 -6.47 -6.93 -11.24
C ASN A 81 -7.12 -7.93 -12.21
N GLY A 82 -8.31 -7.62 -12.67
CA GLY A 82 -9.06 -8.46 -13.62
C GLY A 82 -10.41 -8.88 -13.06
N GLN A 83 -10.88 -10.05 -13.43
CA GLN A 83 -12.21 -10.52 -13.01
C GLN A 83 -12.16 -11.14 -11.61
N TRP A 84 -13.12 -10.73 -10.77
CA TRP A 84 -13.36 -11.28 -9.45
C TRP A 84 -14.79 -11.80 -9.38
N LYS A 85 -15.03 -12.90 -8.70
CA LYS A 85 -16.39 -13.31 -8.31
C LYS A 85 -16.98 -12.26 -7.39
N PHE A 86 -18.24 -11.88 -7.63
CA PHE A 86 -18.88 -10.75 -6.99
C PHE A 86 -20.34 -11.01 -6.67
N HIS A 87 -20.72 -10.67 -5.44
CA HIS A 87 -22.11 -10.62 -4.99
C HIS A 87 -22.40 -9.25 -4.39
N TRP A 88 -23.44 -8.58 -4.92
CA TRP A 88 -23.90 -7.30 -4.40
C TRP A 88 -25.17 -7.48 -3.56
N ALA A 89 -25.16 -6.93 -2.35
CA ALA A 89 -26.28 -6.89 -1.43
C ALA A 89 -26.71 -5.43 -1.19
N LYS A 90 -28.00 -5.18 -1.11
CA LYS A 90 -28.54 -3.82 -0.90
C LYS A 90 -28.33 -3.29 0.52
N ASP A 91 -28.03 -4.14 1.47
CA ASP A 91 -27.81 -3.84 2.88
C ASP A 91 -26.91 -4.90 3.54
N PRO A 92 -26.32 -4.60 4.72
CA PRO A 92 -25.47 -5.54 5.43
C PRO A 92 -26.17 -6.83 5.85
N GLN A 93 -27.48 -6.80 6.10
CA GLN A 93 -28.24 -7.97 6.57
C GLN A 93 -28.46 -9.01 5.47
N SER A 94 -28.54 -8.57 4.21
CA SER A 94 -28.79 -9.45 3.06
C SER A 94 -27.52 -10.00 2.40
N ARG A 95 -26.32 -9.65 2.93
CA ARG A 95 -25.05 -10.16 2.41
C ARG A 95 -24.85 -11.65 2.74
N PRO A 96 -24.08 -12.40 1.93
CA PRO A 96 -23.72 -13.78 2.25
C PRO A 96 -22.71 -13.80 3.40
N ALA A 97 -23.12 -14.32 4.57
CA ALA A 97 -22.35 -14.23 5.80
C ALA A 97 -21.01 -15.03 5.77
N ASP A 98 -21.01 -16.18 5.11
CA ASP A 98 -19.90 -17.17 5.17
C ASP A 98 -19.07 -17.23 3.87
N PHE A 99 -19.24 -16.27 2.98
CA PHE A 99 -18.65 -16.31 1.65
C PHE A 99 -17.12 -16.36 1.63
N TYR A 100 -16.47 -15.96 2.72
CA TYR A 100 -15.01 -15.98 2.86
C TYR A 100 -14.45 -17.40 3.07
N LYS A 101 -15.28 -18.38 3.45
CA LYS A 101 -14.85 -19.77 3.65
C LYS A 101 -14.39 -20.39 2.32
N PRO A 102 -13.28 -21.14 2.30
CA PRO A 102 -12.73 -21.71 1.06
C PRO A 102 -13.71 -22.62 0.30
N ASP A 103 -14.54 -23.36 1.02
CA ASP A 103 -15.53 -24.31 0.52
C ASP A 103 -16.87 -23.68 0.10
N TYR A 104 -17.05 -22.38 0.35
CA TYR A 104 -18.26 -21.67 -0.06
C TYR A 104 -18.40 -21.62 -1.59
N ASP A 105 -19.52 -22.11 -2.11
CA ASP A 105 -19.78 -22.17 -3.55
C ASP A 105 -20.11 -20.78 -4.13
N VAL A 106 -19.28 -20.29 -4.99
CA VAL A 106 -19.42 -19.00 -5.71
C VAL A 106 -19.60 -19.18 -7.21
N LYS A 107 -19.88 -20.40 -7.69
CA LYS A 107 -19.99 -20.70 -9.14
C LYS A 107 -21.03 -19.83 -9.84
N ASP A 108 -22.17 -19.58 -9.18
CA ASP A 108 -23.29 -18.80 -9.71
C ASP A 108 -23.13 -17.28 -9.50
N TRP A 109 -22.04 -16.85 -8.84
CA TRP A 109 -21.76 -15.43 -8.67
C TRP A 109 -21.36 -14.81 -10.01
N LYS A 110 -21.78 -13.57 -10.20
CA LYS A 110 -21.35 -12.77 -11.34
C LYS A 110 -19.86 -12.42 -11.19
N GLU A 111 -19.32 -11.88 -12.25
CA GLU A 111 -17.95 -11.35 -12.26
C GLU A 111 -17.98 -9.84 -12.31
N ILE A 112 -17.02 -9.22 -11.61
CA ILE A 112 -16.80 -7.78 -11.66
C ILE A 112 -15.34 -7.50 -11.99
N LYS A 113 -15.10 -6.49 -12.81
CA LYS A 113 -13.74 -6.04 -13.12
C LYS A 113 -13.17 -5.27 -11.94
N VAL A 114 -11.97 -5.64 -11.49
CA VAL A 114 -11.15 -4.89 -10.53
C VAL A 114 -9.89 -4.38 -11.27
N PRO A 115 -9.53 -3.09 -11.18
CA PRO A 115 -10.22 -2.03 -10.45
C PRO A 115 -11.50 -1.54 -11.16
N SER A 116 -12.52 -1.27 -10.38
CA SER A 116 -13.69 -0.48 -10.81
C SER A 116 -14.55 -0.09 -9.61
N SER A 117 -15.36 0.95 -9.78
CA SER A 117 -16.50 1.17 -8.89
C SER A 117 -17.65 0.27 -9.35
N TRP A 118 -18.37 -0.37 -8.43
CA TRP A 118 -19.43 -1.32 -8.81
C TRP A 118 -20.62 -0.66 -9.51
N GLN A 119 -20.86 0.66 -9.27
CA GLN A 119 -21.92 1.41 -9.95
C GLN A 119 -21.65 1.54 -11.46
N THR A 120 -20.38 1.62 -11.87
CA THR A 120 -20.00 1.64 -13.30
C THR A 120 -20.14 0.25 -13.95
N GLN A 121 -20.34 -0.79 -13.15
CA GLN A 121 -20.59 -2.17 -13.59
C GLN A 121 -22.07 -2.57 -13.47
N GLY A 122 -22.97 -1.59 -13.17
CA GLY A 122 -24.41 -1.79 -13.13
C GLY A 122 -24.98 -2.24 -11.78
N TYR A 123 -24.22 -2.07 -10.68
CA TYR A 123 -24.70 -2.42 -9.33
C TYR A 123 -24.96 -1.18 -8.48
N GLY A 124 -26.16 -1.10 -7.92
CA GLY A 124 -26.58 0.05 -7.12
C GLY A 124 -26.72 1.35 -7.92
N THR A 125 -27.01 2.42 -7.23
CA THR A 125 -27.26 3.72 -7.83
C THR A 125 -26.06 4.65 -7.67
N PRO A 126 -25.50 5.22 -8.75
CA PRO A 126 -24.51 6.28 -8.63
C PRO A 126 -25.19 7.53 -8.04
N ILE A 127 -24.56 8.13 -7.05
CA ILE A 127 -25.06 9.32 -6.36
C ILE A 127 -24.04 10.43 -6.55
N TYR A 128 -24.52 11.62 -6.94
CA TYR A 128 -23.76 12.86 -6.84
C TYR A 128 -24.35 13.77 -5.78
N SER A 129 -23.52 14.31 -4.94
CA SER A 129 -23.92 15.29 -3.93
C SER A 129 -22.71 16.14 -3.58
N ASN A 130 -22.84 17.47 -3.67
CA ASN A 130 -21.75 18.40 -3.35
C ASN A 130 -21.60 18.65 -1.84
N GLN A 131 -22.70 18.67 -1.07
CA GLN A 131 -22.69 18.96 0.36
C GLN A 131 -23.44 17.95 1.22
N PRO A 132 -24.72 17.57 0.92
CA PRO A 132 -25.44 16.67 1.79
C PRO A 132 -24.87 15.24 1.71
N TYR A 133 -24.83 14.57 2.86
CA TYR A 133 -24.56 13.15 2.88
C TYR A 133 -25.68 12.35 2.20
N PRO A 134 -25.39 11.21 1.56
CA PRO A 134 -26.43 10.36 0.97
C PRO A 134 -27.26 9.60 2.01
N PHE A 135 -26.95 9.74 3.28
CA PHE A 135 -27.60 9.13 4.45
C PHE A 135 -27.90 10.19 5.52
N GLU A 136 -28.79 9.88 6.46
CA GLU A 136 -29.14 10.78 7.55
C GLU A 136 -27.96 10.99 8.50
N ARG A 137 -27.65 12.26 8.77
CA ARG A 137 -26.53 12.63 9.64
C ARG A 137 -26.78 12.20 11.07
N SER A 138 -26.00 11.23 11.56
CA SER A 138 -26.08 10.70 12.92
C SER A 138 -24.74 10.09 13.35
N TRP A 139 -23.68 10.91 13.40
CA TRP A 139 -22.33 10.48 13.75
C TRP A 139 -22.29 9.50 14.95
N PRO A 140 -21.56 8.39 14.89
CA PRO A 140 -20.76 7.89 13.74
C PRO A 140 -21.58 7.01 12.77
N TYR A 141 -22.90 6.89 12.98
CA TYR A 141 -23.77 5.96 12.26
C TYR A 141 -24.12 6.46 10.88
N VAL A 142 -24.05 5.56 9.89
CA VAL A 142 -24.46 5.80 8.50
C VAL A 142 -25.78 5.11 8.15
N MET A 143 -26.31 4.29 9.08
CA MET A 143 -27.59 3.57 8.96
C MET A 143 -28.51 3.89 10.12
N LYS A 144 -28.88 5.17 10.31
CA LYS A 144 -29.82 5.56 11.35
C LYS A 144 -31.21 4.97 11.12
N GLU A 145 -31.85 4.51 12.19
CA GLU A 145 -33.23 4.07 12.22
C GLU A 145 -34.14 5.04 13.00
N PRO A 146 -35.38 5.27 12.58
CA PRO A 146 -36.00 4.79 11.33
C PRO A 146 -35.39 5.50 10.11
N SER A 147 -35.40 4.80 8.97
CA SER A 147 -34.87 5.30 7.72
C SER A 147 -35.69 6.47 7.19
N ASN A 148 -35.01 7.54 6.81
CA ASN A 148 -35.66 8.74 6.28
C ASN A 148 -35.83 8.66 4.75
N LYS A 149 -37.07 8.73 4.26
CA LYS A 149 -37.44 8.61 2.84
C LYS A 149 -36.84 9.71 1.95
N ASN A 150 -36.44 10.82 2.52
CA ASN A 150 -35.84 11.96 1.80
C ASN A 150 -34.38 11.71 1.39
N TYR A 151 -33.74 10.67 1.93
CA TYR A 151 -32.37 10.34 1.59
C TYR A 151 -32.27 9.30 0.49
N THR A 152 -31.28 9.47 -0.37
CA THR A 152 -31.02 8.56 -1.51
C THR A 152 -30.77 7.13 -1.07
N SER A 153 -30.15 6.95 0.11
CA SER A 153 -29.89 5.66 0.71
C SER A 153 -31.13 4.94 1.30
N TYR A 154 -32.32 5.52 1.19
CA TYR A 154 -33.51 4.92 1.79
C TYR A 154 -33.83 3.49 1.34
N LYS A 155 -33.59 3.20 0.05
CA LYS A 155 -33.87 1.86 -0.52
C LYS A 155 -32.66 0.94 -0.49
N GLU A 156 -31.49 1.50 -0.58
CA GLU A 156 -30.21 0.79 -0.59
C GLU A 156 -29.44 1.21 0.68
N ARG A 157 -29.73 0.47 1.77
CA ARG A 157 -29.29 0.81 3.13
C ARG A 157 -27.87 0.34 3.41
N ASN A 158 -26.88 1.05 2.91
CA ASN A 158 -25.48 0.70 2.99
C ASN A 158 -25.13 -0.60 2.23
N PRO A 159 -25.18 -0.59 0.89
CA PRO A 159 -24.86 -1.76 0.09
C PRO A 159 -23.49 -2.37 0.40
N VAL A 160 -23.41 -3.69 0.28
CA VAL A 160 -22.21 -4.46 0.52
C VAL A 160 -21.83 -5.25 -0.74
N GLY A 161 -20.57 -5.12 -1.15
CA GLY A 161 -19.98 -5.93 -2.21
C GLY A 161 -19.08 -7.01 -1.63
N SER A 162 -19.46 -8.30 -1.85
CA SER A 162 -18.62 -9.43 -1.49
C SER A 162 -17.80 -9.86 -2.70
N TYR A 163 -16.47 -9.78 -2.58
CA TYR A 163 -15.52 -10.09 -3.64
C TYR A 163 -14.75 -11.35 -3.30
N ARG A 164 -14.50 -12.19 -4.29
CA ARG A 164 -13.69 -13.39 -4.12
C ARG A 164 -12.85 -13.71 -5.34
N ARG A 165 -11.60 -14.14 -5.11
CA ARG A 165 -10.67 -14.55 -6.16
C ARG A 165 -9.70 -15.58 -5.65
N THR A 166 -9.25 -16.47 -6.55
CA THR A 166 -8.09 -17.34 -6.30
C THR A 166 -6.82 -16.69 -6.84
N PHE A 167 -5.69 -17.01 -6.21
CA PHE A 167 -4.37 -16.57 -6.63
C PHE A 167 -3.30 -17.55 -6.18
N GLU A 168 -2.16 -17.54 -6.87
CA GLU A 168 -0.99 -18.30 -6.48
C GLU A 168 0.18 -17.37 -6.16
N VAL A 169 0.96 -17.76 -5.16
CA VAL A 169 2.22 -17.11 -4.83
C VAL A 169 3.33 -17.82 -5.61
N PRO A 170 4.16 -17.10 -6.39
CA PRO A 170 5.25 -17.70 -7.13
C PRO A 170 6.21 -18.49 -6.22
N ALA A 171 6.66 -19.66 -6.68
CA ALA A 171 7.51 -20.55 -5.88
C ALA A 171 8.88 -19.92 -5.54
N ASP A 172 9.38 -19.00 -6.38
CA ASP A 172 10.62 -18.26 -6.14
C ASP A 172 10.49 -17.16 -5.05
N TRP A 173 9.29 -16.98 -4.48
CA TRP A 173 9.05 -16.12 -3.32
C TRP A 173 9.20 -16.86 -1.99
N ASP A 174 9.54 -18.15 -2.00
CA ASP A 174 9.73 -18.92 -0.76
C ASP A 174 10.75 -18.25 0.16
N GLY A 175 10.47 -18.26 1.48
CA GLY A 175 11.29 -17.59 2.48
C GLY A 175 11.18 -16.07 2.56
N ARG A 176 10.30 -15.46 1.74
CA ARG A 176 10.00 -14.03 1.78
C ARG A 176 8.70 -13.74 2.51
N GLU A 177 8.57 -12.51 2.98
CA GLU A 177 7.29 -11.99 3.48
C GLU A 177 6.44 -11.53 2.30
N VAL A 178 5.17 -11.92 2.28
CA VAL A 178 4.23 -11.59 1.20
C VAL A 178 3.18 -10.64 1.72
N TYR A 179 3.07 -9.51 1.07
CA TYR A 179 2.07 -8.49 1.37
C TYR A 179 1.00 -8.44 0.29
N MET A 180 -0.24 -8.20 0.71
CA MET A 180 -1.33 -7.83 -0.19
C MET A 180 -1.65 -6.35 -0.02
N GLN A 181 -1.76 -5.63 -1.13
CA GLN A 181 -2.06 -4.20 -1.13
C GLN A 181 -3.24 -3.89 -2.02
N PHE A 182 -4.19 -3.16 -1.44
CA PHE A 182 -5.29 -2.50 -2.12
C PHE A 182 -4.95 -1.01 -2.21
N ASP A 183 -4.80 -0.47 -3.41
CA ASP A 183 -4.40 0.94 -3.60
C ASP A 183 -5.54 1.92 -3.32
N GLY A 184 -6.78 1.43 -3.23
CA GLY A 184 -7.95 2.21 -2.85
C GLY A 184 -9.23 1.38 -2.86
N VAL A 185 -9.98 1.44 -1.76
CA VAL A 185 -11.29 0.79 -1.57
C VAL A 185 -12.23 1.76 -0.88
N ASP A 186 -13.36 2.05 -1.48
CA ASP A 186 -14.35 2.98 -0.93
C ASP A 186 -15.55 2.19 -0.39
N SER A 187 -15.92 2.32 0.91
CA SER A 187 -15.33 3.19 1.93
C SER A 187 -14.69 2.41 3.09
N PHE A 188 -15.04 1.16 3.27
CA PHE A 188 -14.58 0.25 4.32
C PHE A 188 -14.53 -1.17 3.77
N PHE A 189 -13.56 -1.99 4.20
CA PHE A 189 -13.57 -3.41 3.85
C PHE A 189 -12.94 -4.30 4.90
N TYR A 190 -13.49 -5.53 5.02
CA TYR A 190 -12.87 -6.66 5.70
C TYR A 190 -12.08 -7.50 4.71
N LEU A 191 -11.00 -8.14 5.18
CA LEU A 191 -10.12 -9.00 4.39
C LEU A 191 -9.96 -10.38 5.03
N TRP A 192 -10.09 -11.42 4.22
CA TRP A 192 -9.79 -12.82 4.58
C TRP A 192 -8.85 -13.44 3.55
N ILE A 193 -7.96 -14.29 4.02
CA ILE A 193 -7.12 -15.16 3.18
C ILE A 193 -7.36 -16.60 3.62
N ASN A 194 -7.72 -17.48 2.67
CA ASN A 194 -8.00 -18.90 2.93
C ASN A 194 -9.04 -19.14 4.06
N GLY A 195 -10.01 -18.25 4.19
CA GLY A 195 -11.03 -18.30 5.22
C GLY A 195 -10.62 -17.72 6.58
N GLN A 196 -9.38 -17.37 6.75
CA GLN A 196 -8.86 -16.75 7.97
C GLN A 196 -8.97 -15.23 7.89
N TYR A 197 -9.49 -14.61 8.93
CA TYR A 197 -9.62 -13.18 9.02
C TYR A 197 -8.24 -12.52 9.16
N VAL A 198 -7.94 -11.55 8.27
CA VAL A 198 -6.69 -10.81 8.26
C VAL A 198 -6.83 -9.48 8.98
N GLY A 199 -7.89 -8.73 8.68
CA GLY A 199 -8.12 -7.40 9.23
C GLY A 199 -9.09 -6.58 8.42
N PHE A 200 -9.09 -5.26 8.67
CA PHE A 200 -9.92 -4.30 7.96
C PHE A 200 -9.20 -2.97 7.75
N SER A 201 -9.75 -2.16 6.85
CA SER A 201 -9.30 -0.78 6.63
C SER A 201 -10.48 0.14 6.33
N LYS A 202 -10.41 1.35 6.87
CA LYS A 202 -11.06 2.57 6.40
C LYS A 202 -10.03 3.40 5.64
N ASP A 203 -10.37 4.64 5.23
CA ASP A 203 -9.47 5.51 4.46
C ASP A 203 -9.40 5.08 2.99
N SER A 204 -10.41 5.51 2.26
CA SER A 204 -10.68 5.05 0.89
C SER A 204 -9.58 5.36 -0.12
N ARG A 205 -8.80 6.44 0.10
CA ARG A 205 -7.91 7.01 -0.91
C ARG A 205 -6.45 6.61 -0.75
N ASN A 206 -6.06 6.12 0.43
CA ASN A 206 -4.72 5.64 0.70
C ASN A 206 -4.60 4.12 0.56
N PRO A 207 -3.42 3.60 0.22
CA PRO A 207 -3.22 2.17 0.14
C PRO A 207 -3.43 1.46 1.48
N ALA A 208 -4.13 0.32 1.44
CA ALA A 208 -4.23 -0.61 2.54
C ALA A 208 -3.36 -1.83 2.27
N ARG A 209 -2.30 -2.01 3.07
CA ARG A 209 -1.32 -3.10 2.96
C ARG A 209 -1.46 -4.02 4.17
N PHE A 210 -1.44 -5.32 3.92
CA PHE A 210 -1.52 -6.35 4.95
C PHE A 210 -0.43 -7.39 4.73
N ASP A 211 0.24 -7.82 5.78
CA ASP A 211 1.07 -9.03 5.76
C ASP A 211 0.15 -10.25 5.68
N ILE A 212 0.24 -10.99 4.59
CA ILE A 212 -0.55 -12.19 4.38
C ILE A 212 0.26 -13.48 4.54
N SER A 213 1.57 -13.37 4.81
CA SER A 213 2.47 -14.52 4.94
C SER A 213 1.95 -15.62 5.88
N PRO A 214 1.41 -15.30 7.07
CA PRO A 214 0.93 -16.31 8.01
C PRO A 214 -0.30 -17.09 7.53
N TYR A 215 -1.03 -16.55 6.55
CA TYR A 215 -2.30 -17.12 6.06
C TYR A 215 -2.15 -17.91 4.76
N LEU A 216 -0.94 -17.90 4.15
CA LEU A 216 -0.68 -18.53 2.86
C LEU A 216 -0.50 -20.04 2.99
N LYS A 217 -0.90 -20.75 1.93
CA LYS A 217 -0.62 -22.17 1.72
C LYS A 217 0.09 -22.36 0.37
N LYS A 218 0.74 -23.49 0.18
CA LYS A 218 1.32 -23.87 -1.12
C LYS A 218 0.21 -24.07 -2.17
N GLY A 219 0.45 -23.58 -3.39
CA GLY A 219 -0.49 -23.64 -4.51
C GLY A 219 -1.55 -22.54 -4.43
N GLU A 220 -2.79 -22.91 -4.74
CA GLU A 220 -3.90 -21.97 -4.85
C GLU A 220 -4.36 -21.45 -3.49
N ASN A 221 -4.44 -20.13 -3.37
CA ASN A 221 -4.95 -19.39 -2.23
C ASN A 221 -6.24 -18.66 -2.62
N VAL A 222 -7.08 -18.38 -1.65
CA VAL A 222 -8.32 -17.63 -1.82
C VAL A 222 -8.24 -16.32 -1.07
N VAL A 223 -8.49 -15.21 -1.76
CA VAL A 223 -8.76 -13.91 -1.14
C VAL A 223 -10.25 -13.61 -1.17
N ALA A 224 -10.79 -13.15 -0.05
CA ALA A 224 -12.14 -12.65 0.08
C ALA A 224 -12.11 -11.24 0.70
N ALA A 225 -12.87 -10.30 0.10
CA ALA A 225 -13.02 -8.95 0.61
C ALA A 225 -14.51 -8.57 0.67
N GLU A 226 -14.95 -8.01 1.79
CA GLU A 226 -16.31 -7.51 1.99
C GLU A 226 -16.28 -6.00 2.11
N VAL A 227 -16.79 -5.32 1.08
CA VAL A 227 -16.70 -3.85 0.94
C VAL A 227 -18.05 -3.22 1.26
N TYR A 228 -18.07 -2.26 2.18
CA TYR A 228 -19.24 -1.49 2.57
C TYR A 228 -19.23 -0.14 1.85
N ARG A 229 -20.39 0.26 1.33
CA ARG A 229 -20.54 1.53 0.62
C ARG A 229 -20.27 2.74 1.52
N HIS A 230 -20.74 2.68 2.75
CA HIS A 230 -20.61 3.76 3.72
C HIS A 230 -20.01 3.23 5.02
N SER A 231 -19.18 4.06 5.63
CA SER A 231 -18.65 3.88 6.98
C SER A 231 -18.64 5.24 7.67
N ASP A 232 -18.31 5.27 8.95
CA ASP A 232 -18.08 6.52 9.68
C ASP A 232 -17.00 7.42 9.00
N GLY A 233 -16.04 6.82 8.27
CA GLY A 233 -15.07 7.54 7.43
C GLY A 233 -15.73 8.40 6.35
N ALA A 234 -16.92 8.03 5.89
CA ALA A 234 -17.67 8.81 4.89
C ALA A 234 -18.02 10.22 5.38
N TYR A 235 -18.08 10.47 6.69
CA TYR A 235 -18.28 11.81 7.23
C TYR A 235 -17.12 12.77 6.92
N LEU A 236 -15.92 12.24 6.75
CA LEU A 236 -14.72 13.00 6.38
C LEU A 236 -14.44 12.95 4.86
N GLU A 237 -14.84 11.87 4.19
CA GLU A 237 -14.53 11.61 2.79
C GLU A 237 -15.61 12.07 1.81
N CYS A 238 -16.82 12.39 2.29
CA CYS A 238 -17.91 12.89 1.47
C CYS A 238 -17.71 14.35 1.07
N GLN A 239 -16.89 14.57 0.05
CA GLN A 239 -16.64 15.89 -0.54
C GLN A 239 -17.46 16.07 -1.82
N ASP A 240 -17.24 17.16 -2.55
CA ASP A 240 -17.91 17.45 -3.81
C ASP A 240 -17.47 16.48 -4.91
N MET A 241 -18.10 15.30 -4.96
CA MET A 241 -17.76 14.23 -5.89
C MET A 241 -18.91 13.22 -6.06
N PHE A 242 -18.81 12.37 -7.07
CA PHE A 242 -19.64 11.16 -7.16
C PHE A 242 -19.35 10.21 -5.99
N ARG A 243 -20.42 9.66 -5.39
CA ARG A 243 -20.37 8.63 -4.35
C ARG A 243 -20.35 7.26 -5.00
N LEU A 244 -19.18 6.84 -5.42
CA LEU A 244 -18.92 5.55 -6.02
C LEU A 244 -18.14 4.68 -5.04
N SER A 245 -18.36 3.36 -5.09
CA SER A 245 -17.81 2.44 -4.10
C SER A 245 -17.25 1.18 -4.75
N GLY A 246 -16.46 0.44 -4.00
CA GLY A 246 -15.83 -0.79 -4.46
C GLY A 246 -14.30 -0.72 -4.44
N ILE A 247 -13.67 -1.72 -5.01
CA ILE A 247 -12.21 -1.78 -5.18
C ILE A 247 -11.86 -0.99 -6.44
N PHE A 248 -11.69 0.33 -6.30
CA PHE A 248 -11.60 1.24 -7.44
C PHE A 248 -10.17 1.50 -7.92
N ARG A 249 -9.16 1.02 -7.18
CA ARG A 249 -7.74 1.04 -7.57
C ARG A 249 -7.17 -0.37 -7.61
N ASN A 250 -5.88 -0.47 -7.99
CA ASN A 250 -5.22 -1.76 -8.17
C ASN A 250 -5.18 -2.60 -6.90
N VAL A 251 -5.19 -3.92 -7.11
CA VAL A 251 -4.86 -4.90 -6.09
C VAL A 251 -3.64 -5.67 -6.53
N SER A 252 -2.69 -5.84 -5.63
CA SER A 252 -1.46 -6.59 -5.92
C SER A 252 -0.96 -7.34 -4.70
N ILE A 253 -0.21 -8.40 -4.94
CA ILE A 253 0.68 -9.01 -3.96
C ILE A 253 2.12 -8.71 -4.32
N PHE A 254 2.98 -8.60 -3.32
CA PHE A 254 4.42 -8.44 -3.52
C PHE A 254 5.21 -9.07 -2.39
N ALA A 255 6.45 -9.47 -2.69
CA ALA A 255 7.30 -10.17 -1.75
C ALA A 255 8.54 -9.35 -1.39
N LEU A 256 8.85 -9.29 -0.09
CA LEU A 256 10.02 -8.63 0.46
C LEU A 256 10.89 -9.63 1.20
N PRO A 257 12.23 -9.50 1.20
CA PRO A 257 13.08 -10.31 2.04
C PRO A 257 12.84 -9.97 3.52
N LYS A 258 13.23 -10.87 4.42
CA LYS A 258 13.06 -10.66 5.88
C LYS A 258 13.79 -9.43 6.40
N VAL A 259 14.89 -9.04 5.76
CA VAL A 259 15.53 -7.72 5.96
C VAL A 259 15.29 -6.90 4.71
N HIS A 260 14.61 -5.78 4.87
CA HIS A 260 14.25 -4.91 3.74
C HIS A 260 14.09 -3.46 4.16
N ILE A 261 14.18 -2.56 3.18
CA ILE A 261 13.77 -1.18 3.36
C ILE A 261 12.24 -1.18 3.47
N ARG A 262 11.74 -0.77 4.63
CA ARG A 262 10.31 -0.66 4.90
C ARG A 262 9.74 0.64 4.34
N ASP A 263 10.49 1.73 4.53
CA ASP A 263 10.09 3.07 4.12
C ASP A 263 11.30 3.95 3.90
N PHE A 264 11.10 5.04 3.17
CA PHE A 264 12.11 6.09 3.05
C PHE A 264 11.45 7.46 2.90
N PHE A 265 12.17 8.49 3.34
CA PHE A 265 11.78 9.88 3.17
C PHE A 265 12.91 10.67 2.53
N ALA A 266 12.71 11.08 1.29
CA ALA A 266 13.67 11.83 0.51
C ALA A 266 13.35 13.33 0.55
N GLN A 267 14.32 14.14 0.97
CA GLN A 267 14.22 15.59 1.07
C GLN A 267 15.31 16.23 0.21
N ALA A 268 14.90 17.04 -0.76
CA ALA A 268 15.81 17.87 -1.53
C ALA A 268 15.65 19.33 -1.08
N ASN A 269 16.70 19.88 -0.49
CA ASN A 269 16.70 21.24 0.02
C ASN A 269 17.80 22.07 -0.67
N PRO A 270 17.52 23.32 -1.07
CA PRO A 270 18.55 24.21 -1.57
C PRO A 270 19.59 24.48 -0.49
N VAL A 271 20.85 24.61 -0.88
CA VAL A 271 21.95 24.87 0.06
C VAL A 271 21.84 26.28 0.62
N ASP A 272 21.44 27.25 -0.17
CA ASP A 272 21.14 28.61 0.29
C ASP A 272 19.61 28.76 0.48
N GLN A 273 19.18 28.58 1.72
CA GLN A 273 17.76 28.71 2.09
C GLN A 273 17.23 30.14 2.00
N ARG A 274 18.10 31.15 2.01
CA ARG A 274 17.67 32.55 1.97
C ARG A 274 17.13 32.93 0.60
N ASP A 275 17.79 32.49 -0.45
CA ASP A 275 17.34 32.74 -1.81
C ASP A 275 16.06 31.96 -2.16
N TRP A 276 15.90 30.76 -1.61
CA TRP A 276 14.72 29.94 -1.87
C TRP A 276 13.45 30.52 -1.24
N ALA A 277 13.52 30.96 0.02
CA ALA A 277 12.37 31.54 0.73
C ALA A 277 11.90 32.86 0.10
N LEU A 278 12.81 33.62 -0.49
CA LEU A 278 12.49 34.91 -1.12
C LEU A 278 12.00 34.76 -2.58
N ASN A 279 12.33 33.67 -3.25
CA ASN A 279 12.07 33.48 -4.68
C ASN A 279 10.99 32.44 -5.00
N ILE A 280 10.44 31.72 -4.01
CA ILE A 280 9.48 30.64 -4.24
C ILE A 280 8.21 31.12 -4.96
N ASP A 281 7.73 32.33 -4.65
CA ASP A 281 6.53 32.91 -5.25
C ASP A 281 6.78 33.47 -6.66
N HIS A 282 8.04 33.63 -7.08
CA HIS A 282 8.44 34.24 -8.34
C HIS A 282 9.21 33.27 -9.24
N ALA A 283 9.61 32.11 -8.75
CA ALA A 283 10.33 31.12 -9.53
C ALA A 283 9.45 30.54 -10.64
N LYS A 284 9.82 30.75 -11.87
CA LYS A 284 9.20 30.02 -12.98
C LYS A 284 9.50 28.53 -12.82
N PRO A 285 8.51 27.63 -12.95
CA PRO A 285 8.77 26.20 -12.89
C PRO A 285 9.92 25.78 -13.82
N GLY A 286 10.94 25.14 -13.28
CA GLY A 286 12.13 24.69 -14.02
C GLY A 286 13.26 25.72 -14.14
N THR A 287 13.23 26.82 -13.38
CA THR A 287 14.29 27.85 -13.40
C THR A 287 15.02 28.00 -12.07
N VAL A 288 14.81 27.10 -11.12
CA VAL A 288 15.59 27.09 -9.87
C VAL A 288 16.94 26.46 -10.20
N ASP A 289 17.93 27.32 -10.39
CA ASP A 289 19.34 26.96 -10.61
C ASP A 289 20.07 27.07 -9.27
N GLY A 290 20.96 26.14 -8.98
CA GLY A 290 21.74 26.18 -7.75
C GLY A 290 22.11 24.82 -7.19
N ASP A 291 22.79 24.88 -6.05
CA ASP A 291 23.24 23.71 -5.32
C ASP A 291 22.12 23.18 -4.38
N TRP A 292 21.86 21.89 -4.44
CA TRP A 292 20.86 21.20 -3.64
C TRP A 292 21.49 20.13 -2.76
N ARG A 293 20.87 19.87 -1.64
CA ARG A 293 21.22 18.78 -0.72
C ARG A 293 20.11 17.77 -0.73
N LEU A 294 20.41 16.52 -1.10
CA LEU A 294 19.50 15.39 -0.97
C LEU A 294 19.80 14.66 0.33
N GLN A 295 18.81 14.56 1.21
CA GLN A 295 18.83 13.71 2.38
C GLN A 295 17.78 12.61 2.20
N VAL A 296 18.12 11.38 2.53
CA VAL A 296 17.18 10.25 2.52
C VAL A 296 17.23 9.58 3.88
N ASP A 297 16.11 9.67 4.60
CA ASP A 297 15.90 8.90 5.82
C ASP A 297 15.30 7.56 5.43
N VAL A 298 15.86 6.48 5.94
CA VAL A 298 15.51 5.10 5.56
C VAL A 298 15.12 4.32 6.78
N ASP A 299 13.94 3.71 6.75
CA ASP A 299 13.48 2.72 7.72
C ASP A 299 13.78 1.31 7.19
N VAL A 300 14.57 0.55 7.92
CA VAL A 300 14.91 -0.84 7.61
C VAL A 300 14.21 -1.76 8.60
N ARG A 301 13.46 -2.72 8.09
CA ARG A 301 12.79 -3.75 8.89
C ARG A 301 13.61 -5.03 8.89
N ASN A 302 13.77 -5.60 10.08
CA ASN A 302 14.34 -6.95 10.27
C ASN A 302 13.30 -7.86 10.92
N LEU A 303 12.95 -8.94 10.24
CA LEU A 303 11.98 -9.96 10.68
C LEU A 303 12.66 -11.27 11.12
N PHE A 304 14.00 -11.31 11.19
CA PHE A 304 14.69 -12.45 11.78
C PHE A 304 14.60 -12.44 13.32
N PRO A 305 14.58 -13.60 13.96
CA PRO A 305 14.59 -13.71 15.42
C PRO A 305 15.75 -12.95 16.08
N ALA A 306 15.56 -12.53 17.32
CA ALA A 306 16.57 -11.78 18.10
C ALA A 306 17.90 -12.53 18.30
N THR A 307 17.91 -13.84 18.14
CA THR A 307 19.09 -14.71 18.24
C THR A 307 19.98 -14.65 17.01
N GLU A 308 19.46 -14.16 15.88
CA GLU A 308 20.22 -14.09 14.63
C GLU A 308 20.92 -12.74 14.52
N LYS A 309 22.27 -12.79 14.41
CA LYS A 309 23.09 -11.60 14.19
C LYS A 309 23.28 -11.42 12.70
N LEU A 310 22.88 -10.27 12.19
CA LEU A 310 23.04 -9.89 10.79
C LEU A 310 24.20 -8.89 10.68
N ASP A 311 25.41 -9.41 10.65
CA ASP A 311 26.61 -8.61 10.44
C ASP A 311 26.82 -8.39 8.93
N GLY A 312 27.27 -7.20 8.55
CA GLY A 312 27.62 -6.88 7.16
C GLY A 312 26.47 -6.35 6.28
N CYS A 313 25.30 -6.09 6.85
CA CYS A 313 24.26 -5.37 6.11
C CYS A 313 24.62 -3.89 5.94
N THR A 314 24.45 -3.37 4.72
CA THR A 314 24.63 -1.95 4.41
C THR A 314 23.38 -1.40 3.72
N VAL A 315 23.11 -0.11 3.93
CA VAL A 315 22.19 0.65 3.07
C VAL A 315 23.02 1.56 2.19
N SER A 316 22.82 1.47 0.88
CA SER A 316 23.45 2.33 -0.10
C SER A 316 22.41 3.15 -0.86
N MET A 317 22.81 4.34 -1.29
CA MET A 317 21.99 5.27 -2.05
C MET A 317 22.75 5.75 -3.27
N ALA A 318 22.08 5.73 -4.43
CA ALA A 318 22.54 6.34 -5.65
C ALA A 318 21.38 7.01 -6.37
N LEU A 319 21.63 8.16 -6.99
CA LEU A 319 20.64 8.92 -7.75
C LEU A 319 20.92 8.77 -9.23
N TYR A 320 19.88 8.48 -10.02
CA TYR A 320 19.95 8.36 -11.47
C TYR A 320 19.02 9.35 -12.14
N ASP A 321 19.42 9.89 -13.28
CA ASP A 321 18.56 10.72 -14.11
C ASP A 321 17.56 9.88 -14.93
N ALA A 322 16.69 10.55 -15.67
CA ALA A 322 15.68 9.90 -16.51
C ALA A 322 16.25 9.04 -17.65
N ALA A 323 17.52 9.21 -17.99
CA ALA A 323 18.25 8.41 -18.98
C ALA A 323 18.95 7.20 -18.32
N GLY A 324 18.85 7.05 -17.01
CA GLY A 324 19.51 5.98 -16.26
C GLY A 324 21.00 6.21 -16.03
N LYS A 325 21.47 7.46 -16.19
CA LYS A 325 22.85 7.85 -15.90
C LYS A 325 22.96 8.23 -14.42
N LEU A 326 24.01 7.73 -13.76
CA LEU A 326 24.33 8.11 -12.39
C LEU A 326 24.57 9.62 -12.30
N VAL A 327 23.87 10.27 -11.37
CA VAL A 327 24.06 11.67 -11.04
C VAL A 327 25.23 11.78 -10.07
N GLU A 328 26.34 12.32 -10.52
CA GLU A 328 27.50 12.56 -9.67
C GLU A 328 27.24 13.81 -8.83
N PRO A 329 27.35 13.72 -7.50
CA PRO A 329 27.25 14.93 -6.68
C PRO A 329 28.48 15.81 -6.87
N VAL A 330 28.28 17.12 -6.72
CA VAL A 330 29.39 18.05 -6.68
C VAL A 330 30.24 17.75 -5.44
N LYS A 331 31.47 17.33 -5.66
CA LYS A 331 32.35 16.91 -4.56
C LYS A 331 32.73 18.10 -3.68
N PRO A 332 32.62 18.04 -2.36
CA PRO A 332 33.49 18.85 -1.51
C PRO A 332 34.94 18.46 -1.82
N LYS A 333 35.81 19.43 -1.88
CA LYS A 333 37.21 19.29 -2.34
C LYS A 333 38.03 18.15 -1.69
N ASP A 334 37.53 17.57 -0.58
CA ASP A 334 38.27 16.66 0.30
C ASP A 334 37.61 15.31 0.58
N ALA A 335 36.54 14.88 -0.12
CA ALA A 335 35.89 13.61 0.11
C ALA A 335 35.96 12.69 -1.12
N PRO A 336 36.54 11.49 -1.01
CA PRO A 336 36.42 10.49 -2.05
C PRO A 336 34.95 10.02 -2.11
N TYR A 337 34.28 10.29 -3.22
CA TYR A 337 32.90 9.89 -3.45
C TYR A 337 32.74 9.43 -4.89
N ASP A 338 32.19 8.24 -5.09
CA ASP A 338 32.01 7.59 -6.39
C ASP A 338 30.57 7.61 -6.93
N GLY A 339 29.68 8.38 -6.29
CA GLY A 339 28.27 8.44 -6.65
C GLY A 339 27.38 7.48 -5.85
N VAL A 340 27.96 6.66 -4.98
CA VAL A 340 27.24 5.72 -4.10
C VAL A 340 27.58 6.01 -2.66
N LEU A 341 26.56 6.23 -1.81
CA LEU A 341 26.73 6.33 -0.36
C LEU A 341 26.36 5.00 0.27
N GLU A 342 27.27 4.49 1.11
CA GLU A 342 27.04 3.28 1.88
C GLU A 342 27.12 3.55 3.38
N LYS A 343 26.15 3.02 4.11
CA LYS A 343 26.14 3.07 5.57
C LYS A 343 25.98 1.68 6.15
N PRO A 344 26.98 1.15 6.84
CA PRO A 344 26.85 -0.12 7.53
C PRO A 344 25.76 -0.07 8.59
N LEU A 345 24.95 -1.12 8.65
CA LEU A 345 23.91 -1.29 9.65
C LEU A 345 24.36 -2.32 10.68
N ARG A 346 24.16 -2.00 11.95
CA ARG A 346 24.24 -2.99 13.03
C ARG A 346 22.85 -3.44 13.38
N ILE A 347 22.49 -4.64 12.92
CA ILE A 347 21.14 -5.19 13.09
C ILE A 347 21.16 -6.22 14.20
N THR A 348 20.44 -5.97 15.28
CA THR A 348 20.28 -6.89 16.40
C THR A 348 18.79 -7.01 16.73
N GLY A 349 18.26 -8.21 16.57
CA GLY A 349 16.87 -8.51 16.92
C GLY A 349 15.83 -8.07 15.88
N MET A 350 14.60 -8.51 16.12
CA MET A 350 13.46 -8.19 15.26
C MET A 350 12.96 -6.78 15.57
N LYS A 351 13.24 -5.80 14.71
CA LYS A 351 12.77 -4.42 14.84
C LYS A 351 13.01 -3.60 13.57
N ASP A 352 12.38 -2.44 13.52
CA ASP A 352 12.65 -1.42 12.53
C ASP A 352 13.81 -0.50 12.98
N PHE A 353 14.68 -0.16 12.04
CA PHE A 353 15.82 0.72 12.26
C PHE A 353 15.72 1.95 11.38
N LYS A 354 16.08 3.09 11.94
CA LYS A 354 16.17 4.34 11.17
C LYS A 354 17.63 4.70 10.92
N THR A 355 17.92 5.09 9.70
CA THR A 355 19.22 5.63 9.31
C THR A 355 19.04 6.73 8.29
N SER A 356 19.97 7.67 8.24
CA SER A 356 19.96 8.78 7.30
C SER A 356 21.19 8.74 6.41
N LEU A 357 20.99 8.93 5.14
CA LEU A 357 22.01 9.08 4.11
C LEU A 357 21.96 10.53 3.62
N LEU A 358 23.08 11.23 3.61
CA LEU A 358 23.18 12.63 3.22
C LEU A 358 24.07 12.77 2.01
N LEU A 359 23.48 13.13 0.88
CA LEU A 359 24.17 13.54 -0.32
C LEU A 359 24.30 15.07 -0.27
N SER A 360 25.48 15.57 0.10
CA SER A 360 25.73 17.01 0.10
C SER A 360 26.12 17.47 -1.29
N LEU A 361 25.42 18.47 -1.82
CA LEU A 361 25.69 19.18 -3.07
C LEU A 361 25.38 18.38 -4.35
N ILE A 362 24.16 18.54 -4.83
CA ILE A 362 23.76 18.19 -6.20
C ILE A 362 23.51 19.51 -6.91
N HIS A 363 24.21 19.74 -8.02
CA HIS A 363 23.91 20.86 -8.91
C HIS A 363 22.80 20.44 -9.88
N ILE A 364 21.67 21.15 -9.86
CA ILE A 364 20.51 20.87 -10.72
C ILE A 364 20.33 22.00 -11.72
#